data_d4b4605c60648ced7eac43081b3e87b0
#
_entry.id   d4b4605c60648ced7eac43081b3e87b0
#
_cell.length_a   1.000
_cell.length_b   1.000
_cell.length_c   1.000
_cell.angle_alpha   90.00
_cell.angle_beta   90.00
_cell.angle_gamma   90.00
#
_symmetry.space_group_name_H-M   'P 1'
#
loop_
_entity.id
_entity.type
_entity.pdbx_description
1 polymer ?
#
loop_
_entity_poly.entity_id
_entity_poly.type
_entity_poly.pdbx_seq_one_letter_code
_entity_poly.pdbx_strand_id
1 'polypeptide(L)'
;MSSILKPRERELVERKLTEGVAGRVRIVSFTQEFECEYCEVTRRLLEEIAGLNSNIRLELYDFERDSTLAERWKVDKIPATLLFGEREYMVRFFGVPSGYEFATLLEDIVDVSRGVSRLTPQAKELVKRIDKPLHIQVFVTPTCPYCPRAVRIAHQMAIESQNVTADMVEVIEFPHLAQKYDVMAVPKTVVNDVVSFEGALPELHYIQHVLEAI
;
A
#
# COMPACT_ATOMS: atom_id res chain seq x y z
N MET A 1 -23.36 -9.48 -11.49
CA MET A 1 -22.46 -8.31 -11.50
C MET A 1 -21.30 -8.59 -12.44
N SER A 2 -20.83 -7.64 -13.24
CA SER A 2 -19.66 -7.84 -14.13
C SER A 2 -18.38 -7.93 -13.31
N SER A 3 -17.47 -8.84 -13.69
CA SER A 3 -16.13 -8.94 -13.09
C SER A 3 -15.33 -7.65 -13.35
N ILE A 4 -14.51 -7.23 -12.38
CA ILE A 4 -13.58 -6.09 -12.51
C ILE A 4 -12.40 -6.52 -13.38
N LEU A 5 -11.83 -7.70 -13.11
CA LEU A 5 -10.75 -8.25 -13.89
C LEU A 5 -11.28 -8.89 -15.19
N LYS A 6 -10.75 -8.46 -16.33
CA LYS A 6 -11.02 -9.14 -17.60
C LYS A 6 -10.47 -10.57 -17.58
N PRO A 7 -11.02 -11.50 -18.36
CA PRO A 7 -10.59 -12.92 -18.33
C PRO A 7 -9.07 -13.12 -18.41
N ARG A 8 -8.43 -12.42 -19.35
CA ARG A 8 -6.97 -12.50 -19.54
C ARG A 8 -6.18 -11.90 -18.35
N GLU A 9 -6.67 -10.82 -17.78
CA GLU A 9 -6.06 -10.19 -16.59
C GLU A 9 -6.18 -11.14 -15.40
N ARG A 10 -7.36 -11.75 -15.21
CA ARG A 10 -7.62 -12.73 -14.16
C ARG A 10 -6.62 -13.91 -14.21
N GLU A 11 -6.40 -14.49 -15.38
CA GLU A 11 -5.43 -15.59 -15.59
C GLU A 11 -4.00 -15.16 -15.21
N LEU A 12 -3.59 -13.95 -15.58
CA LEU A 12 -2.28 -13.41 -15.25
C LEU A 12 -2.11 -13.18 -13.75
N VAL A 13 -3.14 -12.63 -13.10
CA VAL A 13 -3.16 -12.40 -11.64
C VAL A 13 -3.11 -13.74 -10.90
N GLU A 14 -3.96 -14.70 -11.27
CA GLU A 14 -4.01 -16.03 -10.67
C GLU A 14 -2.65 -16.74 -10.77
N ARG A 15 -2.02 -16.72 -11.92
CA ARG A 15 -0.67 -17.28 -12.11
C ARG A 15 0.34 -16.59 -11.22
N LYS A 16 0.38 -15.24 -11.20
CA LYS A 16 1.30 -14.46 -10.35
C LYS A 16 1.14 -14.79 -8.88
N LEU A 17 -0.10 -14.90 -8.40
CA LEU A 17 -0.38 -15.23 -7.00
C LEU A 17 -0.06 -16.69 -6.67
N THR A 18 -0.34 -17.62 -7.58
CA THR A 18 -0.03 -19.05 -7.40
C THR A 18 1.49 -19.30 -7.32
N GLU A 19 2.25 -18.65 -8.19
CA GLU A 19 3.72 -18.79 -8.22
C GLU A 19 4.43 -17.98 -7.12
N GLY A 20 3.81 -16.86 -6.70
CA GLY A 20 4.46 -15.87 -5.83
C GLY A 20 4.19 -16.05 -4.35
N VAL A 21 2.94 -16.32 -3.98
CA VAL A 21 2.47 -16.38 -2.59
C VAL A 21 3.01 -17.64 -1.90
N ALA A 22 3.79 -17.46 -0.84
CA ALA A 22 4.43 -18.56 -0.12
C ALA A 22 3.76 -18.88 1.23
N GLY A 23 3.17 -17.87 1.87
CA GLY A 23 2.53 -17.97 3.19
C GLY A 23 1.13 -17.38 3.19
N ARG A 24 0.48 -17.36 4.36
CA ARG A 24 -0.84 -16.75 4.52
C ARG A 24 -0.76 -15.24 4.42
N VAL A 25 -1.73 -14.66 3.73
CA VAL A 25 -1.93 -13.21 3.63
C VAL A 25 -3.33 -12.86 4.11
N ARG A 26 -3.42 -11.86 4.97
CA ARG A 26 -4.68 -11.23 5.34
C ARG A 26 -4.72 -9.86 4.67
N ILE A 27 -5.68 -9.68 3.80
CA ILE A 27 -6.04 -8.37 3.26
C ILE A 27 -7.13 -7.83 4.16
N VAL A 28 -6.82 -6.76 4.88
CA VAL A 28 -7.79 -6.04 5.72
C VAL A 28 -8.25 -4.81 4.94
N SER A 29 -9.56 -4.66 4.74
CA SER A 29 -10.09 -3.50 4.03
C SER A 29 -11.18 -2.81 4.84
N PHE A 30 -11.02 -1.50 5.03
CA PHE A 30 -12.04 -0.62 5.58
C PHE A 30 -12.86 0.00 4.45
N THR A 31 -14.16 -0.12 4.55
CA THR A 31 -15.14 0.30 3.55
C THR A 31 -16.34 0.94 4.22
N GLN A 32 -17.23 1.53 3.43
CA GLN A 32 -18.50 2.11 3.87
C GLN A 32 -19.51 2.05 2.73
N GLU A 33 -20.78 1.86 3.04
CA GLU A 33 -21.84 1.75 2.02
C GLU A 33 -22.30 3.12 1.48
N PHE A 34 -22.13 4.18 2.26
CA PHE A 34 -22.53 5.56 1.92
C PHE A 34 -21.34 6.50 2.11
N GLU A 35 -21.37 7.63 1.42
CA GLU A 35 -20.32 8.67 1.47
C GLU A 35 -18.91 8.18 1.12
N CYS A 36 -18.81 7.10 0.32
CA CYS A 36 -17.55 6.57 -0.17
C CYS A 36 -17.70 6.12 -1.63
N GLU A 37 -17.34 6.97 -2.56
CA GLU A 37 -17.50 6.73 -4.01
C GLU A 37 -16.71 5.49 -4.48
N TYR A 38 -15.53 5.28 -3.94
CA TYR A 38 -14.59 4.24 -4.39
C TYR A 38 -14.58 2.96 -3.53
N CYS A 39 -15.36 2.93 -2.44
CA CYS A 39 -15.40 1.77 -1.55
C CYS A 39 -15.91 0.50 -2.23
N GLU A 40 -16.98 0.58 -3.02
CA GLU A 40 -17.54 -0.59 -3.69
C GLU A 40 -16.57 -1.19 -4.70
N VAL A 41 -15.95 -0.39 -5.54
CA VAL A 41 -15.01 -0.87 -6.56
C VAL A 41 -13.76 -1.45 -5.91
N THR A 42 -13.25 -0.86 -4.84
CA THR A 42 -12.11 -1.39 -4.07
C THR A 42 -12.45 -2.74 -3.46
N ARG A 43 -13.60 -2.85 -2.77
CA ARG A 43 -14.07 -4.10 -2.17
C ARG A 43 -14.16 -5.22 -3.21
N ARG A 44 -14.81 -4.96 -4.35
CA ARG A 44 -14.97 -5.95 -5.41
C ARG A 44 -13.65 -6.40 -6.02
N LEU A 45 -12.70 -5.47 -6.21
CA LEU A 45 -11.37 -5.80 -6.67
C LEU A 45 -10.66 -6.75 -5.69
N LEU A 46 -10.73 -6.47 -4.40
CA LEU A 46 -10.10 -7.29 -3.36
C LEU A 46 -10.79 -8.66 -3.20
N GLU A 47 -12.12 -8.73 -3.33
CA GLU A 47 -12.88 -9.98 -3.37
C GLU A 47 -12.42 -10.88 -4.53
N GLU A 48 -12.25 -10.30 -5.72
CA GLU A 48 -11.76 -11.06 -6.88
C GLU A 48 -10.32 -11.56 -6.67
N ILE A 49 -9.41 -10.72 -6.15
CA ILE A 49 -8.02 -11.11 -5.87
C ILE A 49 -7.97 -12.23 -4.81
N ALA A 50 -8.70 -12.08 -3.70
CA ALA A 50 -8.73 -13.08 -2.64
C ALA A 50 -9.29 -14.42 -3.11
N GLY A 51 -10.27 -14.39 -4.03
CA GLY A 51 -10.86 -15.59 -4.63
C GLY A 51 -9.91 -16.38 -5.56
N LEU A 52 -8.75 -15.82 -5.93
CA LEU A 52 -7.78 -16.46 -6.84
C LEU A 52 -6.71 -17.30 -6.12
N ASN A 53 -6.58 -17.18 -4.79
CA ASN A 53 -5.57 -17.94 -4.06
C ASN A 53 -6.03 -18.25 -2.63
N SER A 54 -6.08 -19.52 -2.25
CA SER A 54 -6.58 -19.98 -0.94
C SER A 54 -5.75 -19.53 0.26
N ASN A 55 -4.53 -19.06 0.05
CA ASN A 55 -3.69 -18.48 1.10
C ASN A 55 -4.01 -17.01 1.37
N ILE A 56 -4.87 -16.38 0.57
CA ILE A 56 -5.27 -14.98 0.72
C ILE A 56 -6.66 -14.94 1.35
N ARG A 57 -6.76 -14.31 2.52
CA ARG A 57 -8.01 -14.06 3.21
C ARG A 57 -8.34 -12.58 3.19
N LEU A 58 -9.53 -12.22 2.73
CA LEU A 58 -10.07 -10.87 2.82
C LEU A 58 -10.91 -10.72 4.10
N GLU A 59 -10.64 -9.66 4.84
CA GLU A 59 -11.41 -9.23 6.02
C GLU A 59 -11.94 -7.82 5.73
N LEU A 60 -13.27 -7.68 5.70
CA LEU A 60 -13.95 -6.43 5.44
C LEU A 60 -14.47 -5.84 6.75
N TYR A 61 -14.17 -4.58 7.00
CA TYR A 61 -14.62 -3.82 8.15
C TYR A 61 -15.34 -2.54 7.70
N ASP A 62 -16.39 -2.20 8.43
CA ASP A 62 -17.05 -0.91 8.27
C ASP A 62 -16.29 0.16 9.05
N PHE A 63 -15.98 1.28 8.39
CA PHE A 63 -15.10 2.30 8.96
C PHE A 63 -15.65 2.94 10.23
N GLU A 64 -16.97 3.12 10.31
CA GLU A 64 -17.62 3.69 11.50
C GLU A 64 -17.89 2.63 12.59
N ARG A 65 -18.44 1.49 12.19
CA ARG A 65 -18.83 0.42 13.14
C ARG A 65 -17.62 -0.24 13.78
N ASP A 66 -16.55 -0.41 13.01
CA ASP A 66 -15.30 -1.05 13.44
C ASP A 66 -14.21 -0.02 13.79
N SER A 67 -14.60 1.19 14.24
CA SER A 67 -13.70 2.33 14.52
C SER A 67 -12.54 1.97 15.45
N THR A 68 -12.74 1.08 16.43
CA THR A 68 -11.67 0.60 17.31
C THR A 68 -10.54 -0.09 16.54
N LEU A 69 -10.87 -0.85 15.48
CA LEU A 69 -9.86 -1.46 14.62
C LEU A 69 -9.21 -0.42 13.70
N ALA A 70 -9.99 0.55 13.19
CA ALA A 70 -9.46 1.64 12.40
C ALA A 70 -8.44 2.47 13.21
N GLU A 71 -8.75 2.79 14.46
CA GLU A 71 -7.84 3.48 15.39
C GLU A 71 -6.58 2.66 15.67
N ARG A 72 -6.72 1.34 15.95
CA ARG A 72 -5.60 0.43 16.19
C ARG A 72 -4.59 0.47 15.05
N TRP A 73 -5.05 0.44 13.81
CA TRP A 73 -4.20 0.46 12.62
C TRP A 73 -4.02 1.85 12.02
N LYS A 74 -4.46 2.90 12.74
CA LYS A 74 -4.36 4.32 12.31
C LYS A 74 -4.91 4.56 10.91
N VAL A 75 -6.05 3.93 10.62
CA VAL A 75 -6.82 4.17 9.39
C VAL A 75 -7.70 5.39 9.63
N ASP A 76 -7.46 6.45 8.90
CA ASP A 76 -8.10 7.77 9.04
C ASP A 76 -8.90 8.20 7.80
N LYS A 77 -8.89 7.37 6.77
CA LYS A 77 -9.60 7.61 5.50
C LYS A 77 -9.93 6.31 4.79
N ILE A 78 -10.93 6.32 3.92
CA ILE A 78 -11.42 5.16 3.15
C ILE A 78 -11.61 5.49 1.67
N PRO A 79 -11.54 4.48 0.78
CA PRO A 79 -11.24 3.08 1.07
C PRO A 79 -9.79 2.88 1.53
N ALA A 80 -9.59 1.95 2.47
CA ALA A 80 -8.28 1.59 2.95
C ALA A 80 -8.04 0.09 2.82
N THR A 81 -6.84 -0.29 2.38
CA THR A 81 -6.41 -1.69 2.26
C THR A 81 -5.08 -1.88 2.97
N LEU A 82 -5.01 -2.82 3.91
CA LEU A 82 -3.80 -3.15 4.66
C LEU A 82 -3.40 -4.59 4.34
N LEU A 83 -2.11 -4.84 4.18
CA LEU A 83 -1.58 -6.16 3.88
C LEU A 83 -0.79 -6.73 5.06
N PHE A 84 -1.25 -7.85 5.58
CA PHE A 84 -0.64 -8.58 6.69
C PHE A 84 -0.22 -9.99 6.26
N GLY A 85 0.99 -10.39 6.65
CA GLY A 85 1.50 -11.73 6.51
C GLY A 85 1.57 -12.44 7.87
N GLU A 86 2.74 -13.00 8.23
CA GLU A 86 2.98 -13.57 9.55
C GLU A 86 2.87 -12.52 10.66
N ARG A 87 3.11 -11.26 10.33
CA ARG A 87 2.93 -10.11 11.23
C ARG A 87 2.16 -8.99 10.51
N GLU A 88 1.71 -8.02 11.29
CA GLU A 88 1.03 -6.83 10.81
C GLU A 88 2.08 -5.85 10.23
N TYR A 89 2.48 -6.07 8.97
CA TYR A 89 3.27 -5.09 8.24
C TYR A 89 2.39 -3.86 7.98
N MET A 90 2.90 -2.68 8.28
CA MET A 90 2.13 -1.45 8.03
C MET A 90 2.28 -1.01 6.58
N VAL A 91 1.91 -1.90 5.66
CA VAL A 91 1.82 -1.71 4.21
C VAL A 91 0.37 -1.38 3.89
N ARG A 92 0.10 -0.14 3.49
CA ARG A 92 -1.26 0.36 3.36
C ARG A 92 -1.50 1.07 2.04
N PHE A 93 -2.72 0.92 1.52
CA PHE A 93 -3.21 1.61 0.33
C PHE A 93 -4.46 2.40 0.72
N PHE A 94 -4.48 3.66 0.37
CA PHE A 94 -5.63 4.55 0.52
C PHE A 94 -6.10 4.98 -0.85
N GLY A 95 -7.36 4.66 -1.17
CA GLY A 95 -7.92 4.73 -2.51
C GLY A 95 -7.81 3.41 -3.28
N VAL A 96 -8.34 3.38 -4.50
CA VAL A 96 -8.32 2.20 -5.37
C VAL A 96 -6.90 1.95 -5.87
N PRO A 97 -6.28 0.81 -5.58
CA PRO A 97 -4.97 0.46 -6.14
C PRO A 97 -5.14 0.02 -7.61
N SER A 98 -5.42 0.98 -8.49
CA SER A 98 -5.71 0.78 -9.91
C SER A 98 -4.59 1.28 -10.82
N GLY A 99 -4.73 1.03 -12.13
CA GLY A 99 -3.72 1.43 -13.10
C GLY A 99 -2.36 0.79 -12.81
N TYR A 100 -1.31 1.61 -12.73
CA TYR A 100 0.03 1.11 -12.43
C TYR A 100 0.17 0.55 -11.01
N GLU A 101 -0.59 1.08 -10.04
CA GLU A 101 -0.55 0.61 -8.65
C GLU A 101 -1.22 -0.75 -8.43
N PHE A 102 -1.99 -1.24 -9.40
CA PHE A 102 -2.49 -2.61 -9.35
C PHE A 102 -1.36 -3.65 -9.33
N ALA A 103 -0.32 -3.42 -10.12
CA ALA A 103 0.87 -4.28 -10.07
C ALA A 103 1.60 -4.19 -8.73
N THR A 104 1.66 -2.99 -8.13
CA THR A 104 2.21 -2.77 -6.78
C THR A 104 1.48 -3.61 -5.73
N LEU A 105 0.14 -3.56 -5.73
CA LEU A 105 -0.68 -4.37 -4.80
C LEU A 105 -0.35 -5.87 -4.91
N LEU A 106 -0.29 -6.41 -6.12
CA LEU A 106 0.00 -7.83 -6.33
C LEU A 106 1.42 -8.21 -5.87
N GLU A 107 2.38 -7.34 -6.08
CA GLU A 107 3.75 -7.58 -5.62
C GLU A 107 3.88 -7.48 -4.11
N ASP A 108 3.19 -6.53 -3.48
CA ASP A 108 3.16 -6.41 -2.03
C ASP A 108 2.48 -7.60 -1.36
N ILE A 109 1.40 -8.14 -1.93
CA ILE A 109 0.79 -9.39 -1.47
C ILE A 109 1.83 -10.54 -1.47
N VAL A 110 2.62 -10.66 -2.54
CA VAL A 110 3.67 -11.66 -2.62
C VAL A 110 4.75 -11.43 -1.56
N ASP A 111 5.21 -10.20 -1.39
CA ASP A 111 6.30 -9.88 -0.46
C ASP A 111 5.88 -10.04 1.00
N VAL A 112 4.68 -9.62 1.40
CA VAL A 112 4.17 -9.84 2.76
C VAL A 112 3.92 -11.32 3.03
N SER A 113 3.55 -12.12 2.02
CA SER A 113 3.40 -13.57 2.17
C SER A 113 4.70 -14.29 2.51
N ARG A 114 5.82 -13.72 2.08
CA ARG A 114 7.16 -14.23 2.31
C ARG A 114 7.83 -13.63 3.55
N GLY A 115 7.33 -12.50 4.03
CA GLY A 115 7.90 -11.76 5.14
C GLY A 115 9.29 -11.18 4.88
N VAL A 116 9.66 -11.02 3.59
CA VAL A 116 11.01 -10.59 3.18
C VAL A 116 10.89 -9.50 2.12
N SER A 117 11.55 -8.36 2.37
CA SER A 117 11.65 -7.29 1.39
C SER A 117 12.67 -7.62 0.29
N ARG A 118 12.52 -6.96 -0.86
CA ARG A 118 13.46 -7.04 -1.98
C ARG A 118 14.49 -5.90 -1.98
N LEU A 119 14.57 -5.16 -0.88
CA LEU A 119 15.60 -4.12 -0.73
C LEU A 119 16.99 -4.74 -0.84
N THR A 120 17.91 -3.97 -1.39
CA THR A 120 19.33 -4.38 -1.43
C THR A 120 19.88 -4.58 -0.01
N PRO A 121 20.92 -5.39 0.19
CA PRO A 121 21.53 -5.57 1.51
C PRO A 121 21.95 -4.25 2.16
N GLN A 122 22.47 -3.30 1.39
CA GLN A 122 22.86 -1.99 1.88
C GLN A 122 21.63 -1.17 2.35
N ALA A 123 20.52 -1.21 1.60
CA ALA A 123 19.27 -0.56 1.97
C ALA A 123 18.69 -1.17 3.26
N LYS A 124 18.69 -2.49 3.39
CA LYS A 124 18.24 -3.19 4.62
C LYS A 124 19.02 -2.76 5.85
N GLU A 125 20.33 -2.61 5.73
CA GLU A 125 21.16 -2.13 6.86
C GLU A 125 20.82 -0.69 7.28
N LEU A 126 20.43 0.18 6.34
CA LEU A 126 19.94 1.51 6.66
C LEU A 126 18.59 1.46 7.36
N VAL A 127 17.65 0.66 6.84
CA VAL A 127 16.29 0.54 7.40
C VAL A 127 16.30 -0.08 8.80
N LYS A 128 17.19 -1.03 9.08
CA LYS A 128 17.36 -1.62 10.43
C LYS A 128 17.76 -0.63 11.51
N ARG A 129 18.36 0.51 11.14
CA ARG A 129 18.76 1.56 12.08
C ARG A 129 17.62 2.48 12.50
N ILE A 130 16.43 2.32 11.89
CA ILE A 130 15.25 3.11 12.24
C ILE A 130 14.74 2.65 13.60
N ASP A 131 15.00 3.45 14.63
CA ASP A 131 14.63 3.20 16.02
C ASP A 131 13.42 4.03 16.50
N LYS A 132 12.93 4.97 15.67
CA LYS A 132 11.78 5.82 15.95
C LYS A 132 10.64 5.55 14.97
N PRO A 133 9.38 5.81 15.35
CA PRO A 133 8.26 5.73 14.45
C PRO A 133 8.44 6.63 13.22
N LEU A 134 8.21 6.07 12.04
CA LEU A 134 8.36 6.74 10.76
C LEU A 134 7.15 6.45 9.89
N HIS A 135 6.45 7.50 9.46
CA HIS A 135 5.29 7.42 8.60
C HIS A 135 5.61 8.00 7.23
N ILE A 136 5.54 7.16 6.21
CA ILE A 136 5.80 7.53 4.81
C ILE A 136 4.48 7.54 4.07
N GLN A 137 4.13 8.66 3.45
CA GLN A 137 2.98 8.79 2.57
C GLN A 137 3.49 9.04 1.14
N VAL A 138 3.13 8.18 0.20
CA VAL A 138 3.47 8.32 -1.22
C VAL A 138 2.22 8.66 -2.00
N PHE A 139 2.13 9.90 -2.45
CA PHE A 139 1.03 10.41 -3.26
C PHE A 139 1.21 10.00 -4.71
N VAL A 140 0.16 9.40 -5.28
CA VAL A 140 0.18 8.78 -6.61
C VAL A 140 -1.07 9.11 -7.42
N THR A 141 -1.03 8.82 -8.72
CA THR A 141 -2.23 8.72 -9.59
C THR A 141 -2.21 7.41 -10.37
N PRO A 142 -3.36 6.86 -10.79
CA PRO A 142 -3.43 5.59 -11.51
C PRO A 142 -2.64 5.55 -12.83
N THR A 143 -2.44 6.72 -13.44
CA THR A 143 -1.76 6.87 -14.75
C THR A 143 -0.26 7.17 -14.65
N CYS A 144 0.29 7.25 -13.44
CA CYS A 144 1.69 7.56 -13.21
C CYS A 144 2.58 6.32 -13.33
N PRO A 145 3.42 6.18 -14.37
CA PRO A 145 4.26 4.99 -14.55
C PRO A 145 5.47 4.92 -13.60
N TYR A 146 5.80 6.03 -12.96
CA TYR A 146 6.93 6.13 -12.03
C TYR A 146 6.54 5.92 -10.57
N CYS A 147 5.26 6.10 -10.23
CA CYS A 147 4.73 6.00 -8.87
C CYS A 147 4.98 4.63 -8.21
N PRO A 148 4.81 3.50 -8.90
CA PRO A 148 5.04 2.18 -8.31
C PRO A 148 6.44 2.01 -7.72
N ARG A 149 7.45 2.64 -8.31
CA ARG A 149 8.82 2.55 -7.79
C ARG A 149 8.95 3.18 -6.41
N ALA A 150 8.39 4.36 -6.21
CA ALA A 150 8.43 5.04 -4.91
C ALA A 150 7.60 4.30 -3.87
N VAL A 151 6.36 3.89 -4.21
CA VAL A 151 5.47 3.11 -3.34
C VAL A 151 6.15 1.81 -2.90
N ARG A 152 6.73 1.07 -3.86
CA ARG A 152 7.38 -0.21 -3.57
C ARG A 152 8.56 -0.07 -2.61
N ILE A 153 9.38 0.99 -2.72
CA ILE A 153 10.48 1.22 -1.77
C ILE A 153 9.91 1.50 -0.38
N ALA A 154 8.90 2.38 -0.25
CA ALA A 154 8.27 2.69 1.02
C ALA A 154 7.65 1.44 1.67
N HIS A 155 6.87 0.67 0.93
CA HIS A 155 6.24 -0.56 1.42
C HIS A 155 7.26 -1.62 1.84
N GLN A 156 8.36 -1.77 1.10
CA GLN A 156 9.43 -2.68 1.48
C GLN A 156 10.18 -2.25 2.74
N MET A 157 10.29 -0.92 3.00
CA MET A 157 10.80 -0.43 4.29
C MET A 157 9.87 -0.82 5.44
N ALA A 158 8.54 -0.77 5.26
CA ALA A 158 7.58 -1.22 6.26
C ALA A 158 7.60 -2.75 6.48
N ILE A 159 7.93 -3.54 5.46
CA ILE A 159 8.16 -4.98 5.61
C ILE A 159 9.43 -5.24 6.43
N GLU A 160 10.47 -4.46 6.23
CA GLU A 160 11.77 -4.66 6.90
C GLU A 160 11.78 -4.14 8.34
N SER A 161 11.07 -3.04 8.67
CA SER A 161 11.07 -2.40 9.99
C SER A 161 9.68 -2.22 10.57
N GLN A 162 9.47 -2.62 11.84
CA GLN A 162 8.21 -2.40 12.58
C GLN A 162 7.98 -0.91 12.93
N ASN A 163 9.03 -0.10 12.88
CA ASN A 163 8.92 1.34 13.13
C ASN A 163 8.44 2.12 11.90
N VAL A 164 8.32 1.47 10.74
CA VAL A 164 7.90 2.11 9.49
C VAL A 164 6.44 1.77 9.19
N THR A 165 5.65 2.81 8.95
CA THR A 165 4.33 2.75 8.34
C THR A 165 4.43 3.37 6.96
N ALA A 166 3.93 2.73 5.92
CA ALA A 166 4.02 3.21 4.55
C ALA A 166 2.67 3.15 3.84
N ASP A 167 2.26 4.29 3.30
CA ASP A 167 0.99 4.52 2.63
C ASP A 167 1.17 4.85 1.16
N MET A 168 0.50 4.14 0.29
CA MET A 168 0.12 4.63 -1.04
C MET A 168 -1.15 5.47 -0.88
N VAL A 169 -1.16 6.70 -1.38
CA VAL A 169 -2.32 7.59 -1.33
C VAL A 169 -2.69 8.06 -2.74
N GLU A 170 -3.86 7.65 -3.22
CA GLU A 170 -4.39 8.08 -4.53
C GLU A 170 -4.93 9.51 -4.41
N VAL A 171 -4.24 10.48 -5.02
CA VAL A 171 -4.50 11.90 -4.72
C VAL A 171 -5.82 12.42 -5.30
N ILE A 172 -6.37 11.78 -6.33
CA ILE A 172 -7.65 12.19 -6.94
C ILE A 172 -8.81 11.88 -5.99
N GLU A 173 -8.70 10.77 -5.24
CA GLU A 173 -9.68 10.37 -4.23
C GLU A 173 -9.56 11.19 -2.93
N PHE A 174 -8.37 11.77 -2.67
CA PHE A 174 -8.08 12.56 -1.46
C PHE A 174 -7.56 13.96 -1.80
N PRO A 175 -8.35 14.82 -2.50
CA PRO A 175 -7.89 16.13 -2.96
C PRO A 175 -7.53 17.09 -1.82
N HIS A 176 -8.12 16.92 -0.64
CA HIS A 176 -7.77 17.69 0.56
C HIS A 176 -6.34 17.41 1.04
N LEU A 177 -5.84 16.16 0.86
CA LEU A 177 -4.46 15.82 1.17
C LEU A 177 -3.51 16.34 0.09
N ALA A 178 -3.92 16.31 -1.18
CA ALA A 178 -3.16 16.93 -2.26
C ALA A 178 -2.93 18.43 -1.98
N GLN A 179 -3.96 19.12 -1.49
CA GLN A 179 -3.85 20.52 -1.09
C GLN A 179 -3.00 20.71 0.17
N LYS A 180 -3.22 19.89 1.22
CA LYS A 180 -2.46 19.98 2.49
C LYS A 180 -0.96 19.87 2.26
N TYR A 181 -0.53 18.96 1.39
CA TYR A 181 0.88 18.66 1.14
C TYR A 181 1.42 19.29 -0.15
N ASP A 182 0.67 20.19 -0.79
CA ASP A 182 1.06 20.86 -2.03
C ASP A 182 1.57 19.86 -3.10
N VAL A 183 0.73 18.87 -3.42
CA VAL A 183 1.08 17.82 -4.38
C VAL A 183 0.87 18.34 -5.80
N MET A 184 1.93 18.87 -6.40
CA MET A 184 1.92 19.41 -7.78
C MET A 184 2.39 18.39 -8.81
N ALA A 185 3.15 17.39 -8.38
CA ALA A 185 3.64 16.30 -9.22
C ALA A 185 3.66 14.98 -8.44
N VAL A 186 3.56 13.85 -9.14
CA VAL A 186 3.57 12.52 -8.55
C VAL A 186 4.65 11.65 -9.19
N PRO A 187 5.30 10.74 -8.43
CA PRO A 187 5.08 10.51 -7.00
C PRO A 187 5.64 11.65 -6.14
N LYS A 188 4.90 12.03 -5.11
CA LYS A 188 5.41 12.86 -4.03
C LYS A 188 5.42 12.05 -2.75
N THR A 189 6.54 12.04 -2.07
CA THR A 189 6.71 11.36 -0.77
C THR A 189 6.73 12.39 0.33
N VAL A 190 5.95 12.16 1.39
CA VAL A 190 5.93 12.96 2.63
C VAL A 190 6.24 12.03 3.79
N VAL A 191 7.16 12.44 4.66
CA VAL A 191 7.64 11.65 5.80
C VAL A 191 7.44 12.44 7.09
N ASN A 192 6.69 11.87 8.04
CA ASN A 192 6.38 12.46 9.35
C ASN A 192 5.87 13.91 9.27
N ASP A 193 5.25 14.32 8.17
CA ASP A 193 4.78 15.69 7.89
C ASP A 193 5.90 16.77 7.91
N VAL A 194 7.17 16.38 7.91
CA VAL A 194 8.31 17.31 8.02
C VAL A 194 9.28 17.28 6.84
N VAL A 195 9.44 16.13 6.20
CA VAL A 195 10.28 15.98 5.00
C VAL A 195 9.41 15.65 3.81
N SER A 196 9.65 16.27 2.68
CA SER A 196 8.98 15.89 1.44
C SER A 196 9.92 16.00 0.24
N PHE A 197 9.72 15.11 -0.72
CA PHE A 197 10.45 15.09 -1.99
C PHE A 197 9.60 14.50 -3.11
N GLU A 198 9.96 14.77 -4.34
CA GLU A 198 9.26 14.33 -5.55
C GLU A 198 10.10 13.40 -6.41
N GLY A 199 9.43 12.55 -7.18
CA GLY A 199 10.03 11.67 -8.17
C GLY A 199 10.36 10.27 -7.65
N ALA A 200 10.59 9.37 -8.62
CA ALA A 200 10.97 7.97 -8.36
C ALA A 200 12.50 7.86 -8.23
N LEU A 201 13.01 8.26 -7.08
CA LEU A 201 14.44 8.24 -6.78
C LEU A 201 15.02 6.82 -6.80
N PRO A 202 16.35 6.66 -7.04
CA PRO A 202 17.05 5.41 -6.77
C PRO A 202 16.90 4.99 -5.30
N GLU A 203 16.82 3.68 -5.04
CA GLU A 203 16.51 3.09 -3.73
C GLU A 203 17.27 3.72 -2.55
N LEU A 204 18.59 3.79 -2.64
CA LEU A 204 19.41 4.35 -1.55
C LEU A 204 19.18 5.85 -1.34
N HIS A 205 18.99 6.62 -2.41
CA HIS A 205 18.68 8.05 -2.30
C HIS A 205 17.29 8.27 -1.69
N TYR A 206 16.30 7.45 -2.09
CA TYR A 206 14.96 7.49 -1.49
C TYR A 206 15.04 7.28 0.03
N ILE A 207 15.71 6.20 0.46
CA ILE A 207 15.86 5.87 1.88
C ILE A 207 16.64 6.96 2.64
N GLN A 208 17.68 7.53 2.06
CA GLN A 208 18.43 8.63 2.67
C GLN A 208 17.54 9.85 2.95
N HIS A 209 16.71 10.27 1.97
CA HIS A 209 15.75 11.36 2.18
C HIS A 209 14.71 11.02 3.25
N VAL A 210 14.22 9.77 3.28
CA VAL A 210 13.30 9.32 4.33
C VAL A 210 13.93 9.44 5.72
N LEU A 211 15.21 9.11 5.86
CA LEU A 211 15.94 9.18 7.13
C LEU A 211 16.21 10.61 7.63
N GLU A 212 16.06 11.62 6.78
CA GLU A 212 16.16 13.04 7.21
C GLU A 212 15.03 13.44 8.17
N ALA A 213 13.97 12.63 8.31
CA ALA A 213 12.83 12.89 9.17
C ALA A 213 12.98 12.37 10.63
N ILE A 214 14.13 11.78 11.00
CA ILE A 214 14.37 11.16 12.32
C ILE A 214 15.67 11.60 12.99
#